data_6b6a507dda6c1bcce9406f1e49988689
#
_entry.id   6b6a507dda6c1bcce9406f1e49988689
#
_cell.length_a   1.000
_cell.length_b   1.000
_cell.length_c   1.000
_cell.angle_alpha   90.00
_cell.angle_beta   90.00
_cell.angle_gamma   90.00
#
_symmetry.space_group_name_H-M   'P 1'
#
loop_
_entity.id
_entity.type
_entity.pdbx_description
1 polymer ?
#
loop_
_entity_poly.entity_id
_entity_poly.type
_entity_poly.pdbx_seq_one_letter_code
_entity_poly.pdbx_strand_id
1 'polypeptide(L)'
;MLTGVYLATKKDKTVYYRSNITHKGRHISLGSFPTEVQAHQAYTAACELLSGTETIDEAFYRTNQLAFEKIVSLINFRDNHMYIPTPIYLRKNYFSYYLSIHRELKFDIDDLFYYLSLIHI
;
A
#
# COMPACT_ATOMS: atom_id res chain seq x y z
N MET A 1 1.25 -7.19 -22.39
CA MET A 1 1.74 -7.15 -21.01
C MET A 1 0.56 -7.31 -20.05
N LEU A 2 0.79 -7.95 -18.93
CA LEU A 2 -0.27 -8.19 -17.95
C LEU A 2 -0.79 -6.88 -17.36
N THR A 3 -2.07 -6.89 -16.97
CA THR A 3 -2.72 -5.69 -16.43
C THR A 3 -2.01 -5.19 -15.16
N GLY A 4 -1.85 -3.87 -15.06
CA GLY A 4 -1.21 -3.24 -13.89
C GLY A 4 0.31 -3.29 -13.90
N VAL A 5 0.91 -3.84 -14.95
CA VAL A 5 2.36 -4.02 -15.06
C VAL A 5 2.94 -3.08 -16.12
N TYR A 6 4.08 -2.47 -15.79
CA TYR A 6 4.79 -1.55 -16.67
C TYR A 6 6.27 -1.92 -16.72
N LEU A 7 6.80 -2.00 -17.94
CA LEU A 7 8.22 -2.28 -18.16
C LEU A 7 9.05 -1.04 -17.83
N ALA A 8 10.16 -1.24 -17.13
CA ALA A 8 11.10 -0.17 -16.81
C ALA A 8 12.53 -0.67 -16.99
N THR A 9 13.46 0.27 -17.16
CA THR A 9 14.87 -0.04 -17.40
C THR A 9 15.74 0.78 -16.47
N LYS A 10 16.69 0.11 -15.82
CA LYS A 10 17.68 0.78 -14.97
C LYS A 10 18.78 1.41 -15.85
N LYS A 11 19.62 2.23 -15.23
CA LYS A 11 20.75 2.90 -15.91
C LYS A 11 21.73 1.89 -16.55
N ASP A 12 21.88 0.71 -15.94
CA ASP A 12 22.75 -0.36 -16.46
C ASP A 12 22.06 -1.22 -17.50
N LYS A 13 20.88 -0.79 -17.98
CA LYS A 13 20.03 -1.48 -18.97
C LYS A 13 19.37 -2.75 -18.45
N THR A 14 19.41 -3.02 -17.14
CA THR A 14 18.67 -4.13 -16.56
C THR A 14 17.18 -3.81 -16.59
N VAL A 15 16.39 -4.76 -17.07
CA VAL A 15 14.92 -4.61 -17.17
C VAL A 15 14.27 -5.04 -15.85
N TYR A 16 13.26 -4.30 -15.44
CA TYR A 16 12.42 -4.68 -14.31
C TYR A 16 10.99 -4.26 -14.58
N TYR A 17 10.07 -4.66 -13.69
CA TYR A 17 8.65 -4.43 -13.89
C TYR A 17 8.07 -3.67 -12.72
N ARG A 18 7.29 -2.64 -13.00
CA ARG A 18 6.57 -1.88 -11.99
C ARG A 18 5.13 -2.34 -11.94
N SER A 19 4.57 -2.38 -10.73
CA SER A 19 3.17 -2.71 -10.52
C SER A 19 2.45 -1.46 -9.99
N ASN A 20 1.33 -1.12 -10.62
CA ASN A 20 0.52 0.04 -10.22
C ASN A 20 -0.95 -0.35 -10.25
N ILE A 21 -1.74 0.33 -9.42
CA ILE A 21 -3.18 0.18 -9.42
C ILE A 21 -3.83 1.57 -9.36
N THR A 22 -4.97 1.72 -10.01
CA THR A 22 -5.79 2.93 -9.92
C THR A 22 -7.07 2.58 -9.19
N HIS A 23 -7.36 3.27 -8.10
CA HIS A 23 -8.56 3.06 -7.30
C HIS A 23 -9.17 4.42 -6.96
N LYS A 24 -10.44 4.61 -7.34
CA LYS A 24 -11.18 5.86 -7.11
C LYS A 24 -10.40 7.08 -7.59
N GLY A 25 -9.80 6.98 -8.77
CA GLY A 25 -9.05 8.07 -9.39
C GLY A 25 -7.63 8.27 -8.86
N ARG A 26 -7.19 7.47 -7.89
CA ARG A 26 -5.84 7.57 -7.31
C ARG A 26 -4.92 6.51 -7.89
N HIS A 27 -3.78 6.94 -8.42
CA HIS A 27 -2.72 6.03 -8.89
C HIS A 27 -1.82 5.66 -7.72
N ILE A 28 -1.67 4.37 -7.49
CA ILE A 28 -0.89 3.86 -6.36
C ILE A 28 0.17 2.90 -6.89
N SER A 29 1.45 3.16 -6.55
CA SER A 29 2.54 2.27 -6.89
C SER A 29 2.58 1.11 -5.89
N LEU A 30 2.68 -0.12 -6.41
CA LEU A 30 2.73 -1.33 -5.58
C LEU A 30 4.15 -1.87 -5.44
N GLY A 31 5.11 -1.28 -6.15
CA GLY A 31 6.50 -1.68 -6.05
C GLY A 31 7.09 -2.09 -7.38
N SER A 32 8.34 -2.56 -7.31
CA SER A 32 9.11 -3.03 -8.48
C SER A 32 9.48 -4.49 -8.29
N PHE A 33 9.46 -5.25 -9.38
CA PHE A 33 9.63 -6.70 -9.32
C PHE A 33 10.54 -7.15 -10.46
N PRO A 34 11.30 -8.24 -10.27
CA PRO A 34 12.18 -8.75 -11.32
C PRO A 34 11.44 -9.43 -12.48
N THR A 35 10.22 -9.88 -12.26
CA THR A 35 9.44 -10.56 -13.31
C THR A 35 8.07 -9.93 -13.48
N GLU A 36 7.52 -10.08 -14.68
CA GLU A 36 6.18 -9.62 -15.03
C GLU A 36 5.11 -10.32 -14.18
N VAL A 37 5.28 -11.62 -13.95
CA VAL A 37 4.33 -12.41 -13.17
C VAL A 37 4.25 -11.91 -11.73
N GLN A 38 5.38 -11.64 -11.11
CA GLN A 38 5.40 -11.11 -9.74
C GLN A 38 4.72 -9.75 -9.64
N ALA A 39 4.99 -8.87 -10.62
CA ALA A 39 4.34 -7.54 -10.65
C ALA A 39 2.83 -7.67 -10.81
N HIS A 40 2.36 -8.60 -11.64
CA HIS A 40 0.93 -8.84 -11.83
C HIS A 40 0.30 -9.47 -10.58
N GLN A 41 1.02 -10.34 -9.89
CA GLN A 41 0.53 -10.92 -8.63
C GLN A 41 0.30 -9.83 -7.58
N ALA A 42 1.19 -8.85 -7.51
CA ALA A 42 1.00 -7.70 -6.60
C ALA A 42 -0.24 -6.89 -6.98
N TYR A 43 -0.46 -6.67 -8.28
CA TYR A 43 -1.65 -5.98 -8.77
C TYR A 43 -2.92 -6.75 -8.40
N THR A 44 -2.94 -8.06 -8.64
CA THR A 44 -4.09 -8.90 -8.31
C THR A 44 -4.38 -8.89 -6.81
N ALA A 45 -3.33 -9.00 -5.99
CA ALA A 45 -3.47 -8.97 -4.53
C ALA A 45 -4.07 -7.63 -4.07
N ALA A 46 -3.64 -6.51 -4.67
CA ALA A 46 -4.17 -5.19 -4.36
C ALA A 46 -5.64 -5.08 -4.76
N CYS A 47 -6.02 -5.60 -5.92
CA CYS A 47 -7.42 -5.61 -6.37
C CYS A 47 -8.31 -6.38 -5.38
N GLU A 48 -7.88 -7.56 -4.96
CA GLU A 48 -8.61 -8.37 -4.00
C GLU A 48 -8.74 -7.65 -2.66
N LEU A 49 -7.67 -7.01 -2.21
CA LEU A 49 -7.65 -6.27 -0.95
C LEU A 49 -8.64 -5.11 -0.98
N LEU A 50 -8.62 -4.32 -2.06
CA LEU A 50 -9.47 -3.13 -2.18
C LEU A 50 -10.95 -3.48 -2.36
N SER A 51 -11.26 -4.64 -2.92
CA SER A 51 -12.64 -5.07 -3.11
C SER A 51 -13.16 -5.94 -1.97
N GLY A 52 -12.31 -6.29 -1.01
CA GLY A 52 -12.67 -7.18 0.09
C GLY A 52 -12.94 -6.45 1.39
N THR A 53 -13.02 -7.23 2.46
CA THR A 53 -13.28 -6.72 3.81
C THR A 53 -12.26 -7.23 4.82
N GLU A 54 -11.13 -7.74 4.34
CA GLU A 54 -10.09 -8.27 5.24
C GLU A 54 -9.51 -7.18 6.14
N THR A 55 -9.16 -7.58 7.36
CA THR A 55 -8.40 -6.71 8.27
C THR A 55 -6.93 -6.71 7.87
N ILE A 56 -6.15 -5.81 8.48
CA ILE A 56 -4.71 -5.73 8.23
C ILE A 56 -4.04 -7.07 8.56
N ASP A 57 -4.41 -7.69 9.67
CA ASP A 57 -3.84 -8.98 10.08
C ASP A 57 -4.17 -10.08 9.08
N GLU A 58 -5.44 -10.17 8.69
CA GLU A 58 -5.88 -11.18 7.73
C GLU A 58 -5.15 -11.04 6.40
N ALA A 59 -5.05 -9.82 5.89
CA ALA A 59 -4.39 -9.54 4.61
C ALA A 59 -2.90 -9.86 4.69
N PHE A 60 -2.24 -9.51 5.80
CA PHE A 60 -0.81 -9.77 5.98
C PHE A 60 -0.48 -11.25 5.91
N TYR A 61 -1.30 -12.09 6.56
CA TYR A 61 -1.04 -13.53 6.60
C TYR A 61 -1.52 -14.26 5.34
N ARG A 62 -2.40 -13.64 4.54
CA ARG A 62 -2.91 -14.22 3.30
C ARG A 62 -1.98 -13.95 2.12
N THR A 63 -1.41 -12.76 2.02
CA THR A 63 -0.63 -12.37 0.85
C THR A 63 0.81 -12.03 1.20
N ASN A 64 1.72 -12.46 0.34
CA ASN A 64 3.14 -12.10 0.44
C ASN A 64 3.63 -11.31 -0.78
N GLN A 65 2.73 -10.93 -1.69
CA GLN A 65 3.09 -10.19 -2.89
C GLN A 65 3.17 -8.67 -2.66
N LEU A 66 2.64 -8.20 -1.53
CA LEU A 66 2.64 -6.78 -1.19
C LEU A 66 3.44 -6.53 0.07
N ALA A 67 4.20 -5.44 0.10
CA ALA A 67 4.88 -5.00 1.32
C ALA A 67 3.86 -4.67 2.41
N PHE A 68 4.20 -4.92 3.65
CA PHE A 68 3.29 -4.68 4.78
C PHE A 68 2.80 -3.23 4.81
N GLU A 69 3.70 -2.27 4.59
CA GLU A 69 3.36 -0.85 4.58
C GLU A 69 2.31 -0.54 3.51
N LYS A 70 2.41 -1.21 2.37
CA LYS A 70 1.44 -1.03 1.30
C LYS A 70 0.08 -1.65 1.66
N ILE A 71 0.08 -2.79 2.35
CA ILE A 71 -1.16 -3.41 2.82
C ILE A 71 -1.91 -2.45 3.74
N VAL A 72 -1.22 -1.84 4.70
CA VAL A 72 -1.84 -0.88 5.62
C VAL A 72 -2.41 0.32 4.86
N SER A 73 -1.61 0.89 3.95
CA SER A 73 -2.03 2.06 3.16
C SER A 73 -3.26 1.77 2.31
N LEU A 74 -3.31 0.60 1.67
CA LEU A 74 -4.44 0.21 0.83
C LEU A 74 -5.69 -0.03 1.66
N ILE A 75 -5.58 -0.71 2.80
CA ILE A 75 -6.73 -0.97 3.67
C ILE A 75 -7.26 0.34 4.26
N ASN A 76 -6.36 1.25 4.66
CA ASN A 76 -6.79 2.56 5.14
C ASN A 76 -7.54 3.34 4.03
N PHE A 77 -7.03 3.29 2.80
CA PHE A 77 -7.69 3.95 1.68
C PHE A 77 -9.07 3.34 1.42
N ARG A 78 -9.17 2.01 1.44
CA ARG A 78 -10.44 1.31 1.25
C ARG A 78 -11.47 1.70 2.31
N ASP A 79 -11.06 1.72 3.58
CA ASP A 79 -11.97 1.90 4.70
C ASP A 79 -12.23 3.37 5.04
N ASN A 80 -11.23 4.23 4.89
CA ASN A 80 -11.27 5.61 5.37
C ASN A 80 -11.25 6.65 4.23
N HIS A 81 -11.20 6.21 2.98
CA HIS A 81 -11.27 7.06 1.79
C HIS A 81 -10.14 8.10 1.67
N MET A 82 -9.04 7.89 2.38
CA MET A 82 -7.87 8.75 2.30
C MET A 82 -6.63 7.90 2.09
N TYR A 83 -5.89 8.15 0.99
CA TYR A 83 -4.65 7.45 0.74
C TYR A 83 -3.50 8.13 1.46
N ILE A 84 -2.86 7.41 2.37
CA ILE A 84 -1.67 7.87 3.09
C ILE A 84 -0.54 6.91 2.74
N PRO A 85 0.57 7.38 2.12
CA PRO A 85 1.64 6.48 1.69
C PRO A 85 2.44 5.85 2.83
N THR A 86 2.31 6.37 4.05
CA THR A 86 2.90 5.80 5.26
C THR A 86 1.94 4.77 5.84
N PRO A 87 2.42 3.72 6.54
CA PRO A 87 1.55 2.67 7.08
C PRO A 87 0.73 3.17 8.28
N ILE A 88 -0.25 4.00 7.99
CA ILE A 88 -1.16 4.61 8.96
C ILE A 88 -2.57 4.12 8.70
N TYR A 89 -3.28 3.73 9.76
CA TYR A 89 -4.71 3.41 9.69
C TYR A 89 -5.48 4.38 10.59
N LEU A 90 -6.41 5.11 9.98
CA LEU A 90 -7.24 6.09 10.70
C LEU A 90 -8.32 5.38 11.51
N ARG A 91 -8.44 5.77 12.77
CA ARG A 91 -9.51 5.33 13.67
C ARG A 91 -10.40 6.52 14.01
N LYS A 92 -11.37 6.31 14.88
CA LYS A 92 -12.34 7.36 15.21
C LYS A 92 -11.70 8.55 15.94
N ASN A 93 -10.94 8.28 17.00
CA ASN A 93 -10.37 9.32 17.86
C ASN A 93 -8.84 9.35 17.85
N TYR A 94 -8.20 8.43 17.11
CA TYR A 94 -6.76 8.31 17.03
C TYR A 94 -6.38 7.68 15.69
N PHE A 95 -5.09 7.65 15.39
CA PHE A 95 -4.62 6.88 14.25
C PHE A 95 -3.52 5.93 14.71
N SER A 96 -3.42 4.80 14.03
CA SER A 96 -2.42 3.78 14.28
C SER A 96 -1.30 3.91 13.26
N TYR A 97 -0.05 3.91 13.74
CA TYR A 97 1.13 3.83 12.88
C TYR A 97 1.76 2.46 13.10
N TYR A 98 1.91 1.70 12.03
CA TYR A 98 2.41 0.33 12.11
C TYR A 98 3.89 0.29 11.76
N LEU A 99 4.74 0.04 12.76
CA LEU A 99 6.16 -0.24 12.52
C LEU A 99 6.34 -1.64 11.95
N SER A 100 5.49 -2.58 12.37
CA SER A 100 5.41 -3.95 11.85
C SER A 100 4.03 -4.49 12.22
N ILE A 101 3.72 -5.73 11.76
CA ILE A 101 2.44 -6.37 12.10
C ILE A 101 2.24 -6.50 13.62
N HIS A 102 3.33 -6.58 14.39
CA HIS A 102 3.27 -6.74 15.84
C HIS A 102 3.56 -5.46 16.62
N ARG A 103 3.80 -4.33 15.94
CA ARG A 103 4.15 -3.07 16.60
C ARG A 103 3.33 -1.93 16.05
N GLU A 104 2.27 -1.63 16.77
CA GLU A 104 1.36 -0.54 16.45
C GLU A 104 1.56 0.59 17.46
N LEU A 105 1.81 1.80 16.96
CA LEU A 105 1.86 3.02 17.77
C LEU A 105 0.57 3.80 17.56
N LYS A 106 0.02 4.36 18.65
CA LYS A 106 -1.24 5.10 18.60
C LYS A 106 -0.99 6.56 18.91
N PHE A 107 -1.56 7.43 18.09
CA PHE A 107 -1.43 8.88 18.22
C PHE A 107 -2.81 9.52 18.18
N ASP A 108 -2.96 10.66 18.85
CA ASP A 108 -4.19 11.43 18.83
C ASP A 108 -4.50 11.88 17.40
N ILE A 109 -5.78 11.86 17.02
CA ILE A 109 -6.19 12.24 15.67
C ILE A 109 -5.84 13.71 15.37
N ASP A 110 -5.78 14.57 16.38
CA ASP A 110 -5.43 15.98 16.21
C ASP A 110 -3.99 16.16 15.74
N ASP A 111 -3.12 15.17 15.96
CA ASP A 111 -1.73 15.23 15.52
C ASP A 111 -1.56 14.79 14.07
N LEU A 112 -2.61 14.31 13.41
CA LEU A 112 -2.51 13.73 12.09
C LEU A 112 -2.03 14.74 11.05
N PHE A 113 -2.57 15.94 11.06
CA PHE A 113 -2.19 16.97 10.08
C PHE A 113 -0.73 17.38 10.24
N TYR A 114 -0.27 17.50 11.47
CA TYR A 114 1.14 17.80 11.73
C TYR A 114 2.03 16.68 11.19
N TYR A 115 1.65 15.44 11.46
CA TYR A 115 2.40 14.26 11.00
C TYR A 115 2.45 14.20 9.48
N LEU A 116 1.31 14.39 8.81
CA LEU A 116 1.24 14.35 7.35
C LEU A 116 2.09 15.45 6.72
N SER A 117 2.19 16.62 7.34
CA SER A 117 3.02 17.71 6.82
C SER A 117 4.50 17.36 6.84
N LEU A 118 4.94 16.51 7.76
CA LEU A 118 6.34 16.07 7.84
C LEU A 118 6.69 15.07 6.74
N ILE A 119 5.76 14.18 6.38
CA ILE A 119 6.03 13.11 5.42
C ILE A 119 5.78 13.52 3.97
N HIS A 120 5.19 14.69 3.73
CA HIS A 120 4.88 15.20 2.39
C HIS A 120 5.78 16.38 1.97
N ILE A 121 6.82 16.64 2.71
CA ILE A 121 7.80 17.68 2.37
C ILE A 121 8.74 17.22 1.25
#